data_a12abf0974a6f747acdf4d97331d9c57
#
_entry.id   a12abf0974a6f747acdf4d97331d9c57
#
_cell.length_a   1.000
_cell.length_b   1.000
_cell.length_c   1.000
_cell.angle_alpha   90.00
_cell.angle_beta   90.00
_cell.angle_gamma   90.00
#
_symmetry.space_group_name_H-M   'P 1'
#
loop_
_entity.id
_entity.type
_entity.pdbx_description
1 polymer ?
#
loop_
_entity_poly.entity_id
_entity_poly.type
_entity_poly.pdbx_seq_one_letter_code
_entity_poly.pdbx_strand_id
1 'polypeptide(L)'
;VAVARVHLKHPSRVSRHGLHRILGDGGPPLSRVELVLVNLEPHKVALGHRRRAVQLFELPLHGVALGDDGVGVLEMGALVQHRSDLFGLDKQKILGDGVVTGYGTVNGRLIYVFAQDFTVLGGSLAEAHAEKITKVIDLAMKTGAPLIGLNDSGGARIQEGVVSLGGYSDIFYRNVQASGVIPQFSAMMGPCAGGAVYSPALTDFIMMVEDTSYMFVTGPNVVKTVTHEEVTAEELGGASAHSTKSGVTHFTYPNEISLIEGLKKLLSYVPQNCDEEPPSLPYEPGDEMRQVLKDIVPENPNQPYDMKEVIAGIVDENTFHEVHKDFAENMIVGFARLAGKSVGVVANQPAYLAGVLDIHASTKGARFVRFCDSFNIPLLVLEDVPGFLPGTDQEWNGIITNGAKLLYAFSEATVPRITVITRKAYGGAYCVMNSKQIGADMNFAWPTAEIAVMGAKGAAEIIFRKDIKAAEDKAAKLAEKEAEYSDAFANPYRAAYRGYVDDVILPEETRDKLIKAFSMLENKAVKLPKK
;
A
#
# COMPACT_ATOMS: atom_id res chain seq x y z
N VAL A 1 -3.39 -37.88 25.55
CA VAL A 1 -2.75 -38.03 24.21
C VAL A 1 -1.24 -38.15 24.45
N ALA A 2 -0.70 -39.34 24.28
CA ALA A 2 0.72 -39.60 24.48
C ALA A 2 1.49 -39.27 23.20
N VAL A 3 2.40 -38.29 23.27
CA VAL A 3 3.33 -37.96 22.18
C VAL A 3 4.48 -38.95 22.24
N ALA A 4 4.55 -39.88 21.30
CA ALA A 4 5.70 -40.78 21.16
C ALA A 4 6.86 -40.03 20.48
N ARG A 5 7.95 -39.78 21.22
CA ARG A 5 9.23 -39.29 20.68
C ARG A 5 10.00 -40.44 20.05
N VAL A 6 10.16 -40.40 18.74
CA VAL A 6 11.06 -41.34 18.03
C VAL A 6 12.38 -40.64 17.74
N HIS A 7 13.46 -41.13 18.37
CA HIS A 7 14.84 -40.68 18.08
C HIS A 7 15.40 -41.52 16.94
N LEU A 8 15.55 -40.94 15.77
CA LEU A 8 16.23 -41.59 14.64
C LEU A 8 17.71 -41.14 14.61
N LYS A 9 18.63 -42.08 14.84
CA LYS A 9 20.08 -41.83 14.86
C LYS A 9 20.74 -41.74 13.48
N HIS A 10 20.09 -42.12 12.36
CA HIS A 10 20.59 -41.97 10.98
C HIS A 10 19.48 -42.05 9.96
N PRO A 11 19.56 -41.34 8.80
CA PRO A 11 18.49 -41.28 7.82
C PRO A 11 18.44 -42.44 6.81
N SER A 12 19.05 -43.59 7.09
CA SER A 12 19.05 -44.70 6.17
C SER A 12 18.13 -45.83 6.66
N ARG A 13 17.04 -46.01 5.89
CA ARG A 13 16.10 -47.13 5.90
C ARG A 13 15.10 -47.20 7.07
N VAL A 14 13.99 -46.52 6.92
CA VAL A 14 12.72 -46.95 7.51
C VAL A 14 11.88 -47.62 6.42
N SER A 15 11.74 -48.95 6.50
CA SER A 15 10.84 -49.69 5.60
C SER A 15 9.38 -49.48 6.04
N ARG A 16 8.41 -49.59 5.11
CA ARG A 16 6.98 -49.49 5.40
C ARG A 16 6.49 -50.39 6.56
N HIS A 17 7.18 -51.49 6.84
CA HIS A 17 6.86 -52.43 7.91
C HIS A 17 7.20 -51.94 9.34
N GLY A 18 8.11 -50.97 9.47
CA GLY A 18 8.46 -50.40 10.77
C GLY A 18 7.44 -49.40 11.32
N LEU A 19 6.67 -48.77 10.43
CA LEU A 19 5.61 -47.83 10.83
C LEU A 19 4.35 -48.52 11.38
N HIS A 20 4.00 -49.69 10.87
CA HIS A 20 2.83 -50.45 11.35
C HIS A 20 2.98 -50.96 12.77
N ARG A 21 4.17 -51.11 13.26
CA ARG A 21 4.44 -51.61 14.64
C ARG A 21 4.39 -50.51 15.72
N ILE A 22 4.47 -49.24 15.29
CA ILE A 22 4.42 -48.08 16.19
C ILE A 22 2.98 -47.53 16.33
N LEU A 23 2.16 -47.74 15.31
CA LEU A 23 0.76 -47.35 15.30
C LEU A 23 -0.06 -48.61 15.54
N GLY A 24 -0.55 -48.82 16.76
CA GLY A 24 -1.39 -49.98 17.09
C GLY A 24 -2.63 -50.05 16.19
N ASP A 25 -3.06 -51.28 15.88
CA ASP A 25 -4.27 -51.55 15.09
C ASP A 25 -5.50 -50.88 15.72
N GLY A 26 -6.05 -49.86 15.06
CA GLY A 26 -7.36 -49.31 15.43
C GLY A 26 -7.48 -47.81 15.59
N GLY A 27 -6.44 -47.01 15.30
CA GLY A 27 -6.54 -45.55 15.25
C GLY A 27 -6.89 -45.02 13.85
N PRO A 28 -7.58 -43.84 13.73
CA PRO A 28 -7.81 -43.21 12.42
C PRO A 28 -6.46 -42.88 11.75
N PRO A 29 -6.36 -42.93 10.41
CA PRO A 29 -5.10 -42.65 9.72
C PRO A 29 -4.68 -41.21 9.96
N LEU A 30 -3.43 -41.02 10.44
CA LEU A 30 -2.82 -39.73 10.58
C LEU A 30 -2.75 -39.03 9.21
N SER A 31 -3.15 -37.77 9.15
CA SER A 31 -3.10 -37.01 7.90
C SER A 31 -1.64 -36.80 7.46
N ARG A 32 -1.41 -36.63 6.16
CA ARG A 32 -0.07 -36.34 5.57
C ARG A 32 0.64 -35.15 6.24
N VAL A 33 -0.13 -34.24 6.83
CA VAL A 33 0.38 -33.03 7.52
C VAL A 33 1.01 -33.37 8.86
N GLU A 34 0.49 -34.33 9.63
CA GLU A 34 1.07 -34.77 10.90
C GLU A 34 2.42 -35.47 10.72
N LEU A 35 2.61 -36.19 9.60
CA LEU A 35 3.88 -36.84 9.31
C LEU A 35 5.00 -35.85 8.99
N VAL A 36 4.70 -34.71 8.39
CA VAL A 36 5.67 -33.65 8.07
C VAL A 36 6.09 -32.89 9.33
N LEU A 37 5.16 -32.66 10.28
CA LEU A 37 5.47 -31.97 11.54
C LEU A 37 6.34 -32.82 12.49
N VAL A 38 6.20 -34.15 12.50
CA VAL A 38 7.00 -35.06 13.33
C VAL A 38 8.47 -35.14 12.89
N ASN A 39 8.78 -34.87 11.61
CA ASN A 39 10.13 -34.93 11.06
C ASN A 39 10.93 -33.62 11.17
N LEU A 40 10.40 -32.56 11.79
CA LEU A 40 10.99 -31.23 11.79
C LEU A 40 11.73 -30.84 13.07
N GLU A 41 12.05 -31.77 13.98
CA GLU A 41 13.02 -31.49 15.04
C GLU A 41 14.37 -32.18 14.76
N PRO A 42 15.48 -31.44 14.66
CA PRO A 42 16.12 -30.80 15.79
C PRO A 42 16.93 -29.51 15.52
N HIS A 43 16.33 -28.36 15.40
CA HIS A 43 17.11 -27.12 15.56
C HIS A 43 16.25 -26.05 16.25
N LYS A 44 16.55 -25.76 17.51
CA LYS A 44 15.86 -24.77 18.35
C LYS A 44 15.90 -23.32 17.83
N VAL A 45 16.66 -23.06 16.77
CA VAL A 45 16.95 -21.72 16.24
C VAL A 45 15.92 -21.26 15.20
N ALA A 46 15.29 -22.18 14.44
CA ALA A 46 14.32 -21.82 13.38
C ALA A 46 12.90 -21.50 13.86
N LEU A 47 12.64 -21.53 15.16
CA LEU A 47 11.29 -21.41 15.74
C LEU A 47 10.69 -20.00 15.61
N GLY A 48 11.49 -18.93 15.61
CA GLY A 48 11.02 -17.56 15.59
C GLY A 48 10.37 -17.17 14.25
N HIS A 49 11.03 -17.43 13.14
CA HIS A 49 10.57 -17.02 11.80
C HIS A 49 9.51 -17.97 11.22
N ARG A 50 9.55 -19.25 11.57
CA ARG A 50 8.41 -20.16 11.33
C ARG A 50 7.16 -19.70 12.08
N ARG A 51 7.30 -19.16 13.31
CA ARG A 51 6.19 -18.55 14.05
C ARG A 51 5.60 -17.36 13.32
N ARG A 52 6.41 -16.47 12.73
CA ARG A 52 5.94 -15.31 11.94
C ARG A 52 5.12 -15.75 10.73
N ALA A 53 5.62 -16.70 9.95
CA ALA A 53 4.86 -17.24 8.82
C ALA A 53 3.56 -17.94 9.28
N VAL A 54 3.60 -18.68 10.38
CA VAL A 54 2.43 -19.34 10.98
C VAL A 54 1.41 -18.33 11.50
N GLN A 55 1.84 -17.23 12.13
CA GLN A 55 0.93 -16.18 12.62
C GLN A 55 0.13 -15.51 11.49
N LEU A 56 0.74 -15.36 10.30
CA LEU A 56 0.05 -14.83 9.13
C LEU A 56 -1.19 -15.68 8.76
N PHE A 57 -1.14 -16.99 9.01
CA PHE A 57 -2.14 -17.96 8.57
C PHE A 57 -3.14 -18.41 9.67
N GLU A 58 -3.35 -17.61 10.70
CA GLU A 58 -4.40 -17.84 11.73
C GLU A 58 -4.31 -19.17 12.52
N LEU A 59 -3.11 -19.73 12.69
CA LEU A 59 -2.95 -20.91 13.53
C LEU A 59 -2.91 -20.54 15.02
N PRO A 60 -3.66 -21.23 15.91
CA PRO A 60 -3.53 -21.02 17.34
C PRO A 60 -2.16 -21.48 17.84
N LEU A 61 -1.52 -20.68 18.71
CA LEU A 61 -0.19 -20.89 19.28
C LEU A 61 -0.07 -22.16 20.16
N HIS A 62 -1.13 -22.87 20.43
CA HIS A 62 -1.15 -24.08 21.26
C HIS A 62 -1.83 -25.23 20.53
N GLY A 63 -1.00 -26.16 20.09
CA GLY A 63 -1.37 -27.55 19.79
C GLY A 63 -2.48 -27.71 18.77
N VAL A 64 -2.06 -28.17 17.61
CA VAL A 64 -2.86 -28.86 16.60
C VAL A 64 -4.31 -29.15 17.01
N ALA A 65 -5.20 -28.29 16.59
CA ALA A 65 -6.55 -28.68 16.27
C ALA A 65 -6.78 -28.26 14.83
N LEU A 66 -6.71 -29.21 13.91
CA LEU A 66 -7.26 -29.07 12.58
C LEU A 66 -8.78 -29.02 12.79
N GLY A 67 -9.38 -27.81 12.72
CA GLY A 67 -10.78 -27.70 12.42
C GLY A 67 -11.01 -28.24 11.00
N ASP A 68 -12.22 -28.63 10.66
CA ASP A 68 -12.59 -29.21 9.36
C ASP A 68 -12.25 -28.29 8.14
N ASP A 69 -11.80 -27.05 8.37
CA ASP A 69 -11.36 -26.06 7.37
C ASP A 69 -9.84 -25.91 7.32
N GLY A 70 -9.08 -26.91 7.75
CA GLY A 70 -7.67 -26.96 8.01
C GLY A 70 -6.76 -26.36 6.94
N VAL A 71 -6.27 -25.15 7.17
CA VAL A 71 -5.21 -24.56 6.35
C VAL A 71 -4.07 -24.05 7.22
N GLY A 72 -2.96 -24.78 7.18
CA GLY A 72 -1.65 -24.33 7.63
C GLY A 72 -0.80 -23.90 6.45
N VAL A 73 0.34 -23.25 6.71
CA VAL A 73 1.37 -23.02 5.67
C VAL A 73 1.89 -24.37 5.20
N LEU A 74 1.71 -24.68 3.92
CA LEU A 74 2.45 -25.77 3.30
C LEU A 74 3.84 -25.28 2.90
N GLU A 75 4.86 -25.66 3.69
CA GLU A 75 6.25 -25.28 3.42
C GLU A 75 6.79 -25.98 2.18
N MET A 76 7.47 -25.23 1.30
CA MET A 76 8.15 -25.72 0.12
C MET A 76 9.66 -25.54 0.24
N GLY A 77 10.44 -26.53 -0.20
CA GLY A 77 11.90 -26.45 -0.18
C GLY A 77 12.51 -26.50 1.21
N ALA A 78 11.86 -27.10 2.20
CA ALA A 78 12.35 -27.23 3.58
C ALA A 78 13.71 -27.97 3.69
N LEU A 79 14.03 -28.84 2.72
CA LEU A 79 15.26 -29.63 2.68
C LEU A 79 16.35 -29.02 1.79
N VAL A 80 16.10 -27.87 1.15
CA VAL A 80 17.09 -27.17 0.33
C VAL A 80 18.24 -26.69 1.21
N GLN A 81 19.47 -26.79 0.70
CA GLN A 81 20.69 -26.33 1.33
C GLN A 81 21.50 -25.48 0.37
N HIS A 82 22.34 -24.56 0.88
CA HIS A 82 23.29 -23.84 0.04
C HIS A 82 24.29 -24.81 -0.63
N ARG A 83 24.87 -24.39 -1.76
CA ARG A 83 25.78 -25.22 -2.56
C ARG A 83 27.26 -24.88 -2.33
N SER A 84 27.54 -23.82 -1.56
CA SER A 84 28.91 -23.39 -1.30
C SER A 84 29.68 -24.40 -0.44
N ASP A 85 30.93 -24.58 -0.80
CA ASP A 85 31.96 -25.40 -0.09
C ASP A 85 33.13 -24.53 0.41
N LEU A 86 33.08 -23.21 0.17
CA LEU A 86 34.12 -22.27 0.55
C LEU A 86 33.90 -21.68 1.96
N PHE A 87 34.93 -21.15 2.54
CA PHE A 87 34.91 -20.42 3.85
C PHE A 87 34.24 -21.19 4.98
N GLY A 88 34.30 -22.54 4.96
CA GLY A 88 33.75 -23.40 6.00
C GLY A 88 32.24 -23.64 5.93
N LEU A 89 31.57 -23.18 4.87
CA LEU A 89 30.16 -23.42 4.63
C LEU A 89 29.85 -24.90 4.35
N ASP A 90 30.82 -25.66 3.82
CA ASP A 90 30.73 -27.13 3.68
C ASP A 90 30.32 -27.84 4.98
N LYS A 91 30.72 -27.29 6.13
CA LYS A 91 30.42 -27.81 7.48
C LYS A 91 29.13 -27.26 8.10
N GLN A 92 28.49 -26.29 7.46
CA GLN A 92 27.31 -25.57 7.96
C GLN A 92 26.10 -25.72 6.99
N LYS A 93 25.74 -26.96 6.65
CA LYS A 93 24.62 -27.28 5.78
C LYS A 93 23.28 -27.14 6.54
N ILE A 94 22.72 -25.93 6.55
CA ILE A 94 21.46 -25.61 7.23
C ILE A 94 20.29 -25.83 6.28
N LEU A 95 19.30 -26.63 6.72
CA LEU A 95 18.09 -26.90 5.94
C LEU A 95 17.26 -25.63 5.79
N GLY A 96 16.73 -25.41 4.58
CA GLY A 96 15.94 -24.24 4.25
C GLY A 96 16.76 -23.04 3.79
N ASP A 97 18.08 -23.05 3.99
CA ASP A 97 19.03 -21.98 3.61
C ASP A 97 18.60 -20.57 4.04
N GLY A 98 18.07 -20.45 5.26
CA GLY A 98 17.70 -19.16 5.86
C GLY A 98 16.43 -18.51 5.30
N VAL A 99 15.60 -19.24 4.56
CA VAL A 99 14.29 -18.75 4.13
C VAL A 99 13.23 -19.86 4.19
N VAL A 100 12.10 -19.57 4.81
CA VAL A 100 10.90 -20.40 4.76
C VAL A 100 10.05 -19.92 3.58
N THR A 101 9.64 -20.81 2.72
CA THR A 101 8.79 -20.50 1.56
C THR A 101 7.60 -21.43 1.51
N GLY A 102 6.43 -20.91 1.12
CA GLY A 102 5.23 -21.73 1.09
C GLY A 102 3.98 -21.00 0.61
N TYR A 103 2.85 -21.62 0.81
CA TYR A 103 1.53 -21.06 0.54
C TYR A 103 0.53 -21.48 1.59
N GLY A 104 -0.57 -20.74 1.67
CA GLY A 104 -1.67 -21.01 2.59
C GLY A 104 -2.86 -20.11 2.25
N THR A 105 -3.81 -19.96 3.17
CA THR A 105 -4.95 -19.06 2.98
C THR A 105 -5.03 -18.01 4.07
N VAL A 106 -5.45 -16.82 3.68
CA VAL A 106 -5.84 -15.72 4.57
C VAL A 106 -7.26 -15.31 4.19
N ASN A 107 -8.18 -15.32 5.15
CA ASN A 107 -9.60 -15.06 4.90
C ASN A 107 -10.17 -15.95 3.76
N GLY A 108 -9.78 -17.23 3.73
CA GLY A 108 -10.18 -18.19 2.70
C GLY A 108 -9.52 -18.01 1.33
N ARG A 109 -8.62 -17.05 1.14
CA ARG A 109 -7.96 -16.70 -0.13
C ARG A 109 -6.54 -17.23 -0.16
N LEU A 110 -6.15 -17.88 -1.28
CA LEU A 110 -4.79 -18.36 -1.49
C LEU A 110 -3.80 -17.21 -1.49
N ILE A 111 -2.70 -17.35 -0.74
CA ILE A 111 -1.53 -16.47 -0.78
C ILE A 111 -0.25 -17.28 -0.82
N TYR A 112 0.80 -16.69 -1.36
CA TYR A 112 2.17 -17.21 -1.29
C TYR A 112 3.01 -16.34 -0.37
N VAL A 113 3.94 -16.99 0.35
CA VAL A 113 4.79 -16.31 1.33
C VAL A 113 6.23 -16.80 1.27
N PHE A 114 7.15 -15.89 1.49
CA PHE A 114 8.51 -16.21 1.92
C PHE A 114 8.84 -15.43 3.19
N ALA A 115 9.61 -16.05 4.10
CA ALA A 115 10.04 -15.45 5.36
C ALA A 115 11.54 -15.69 5.55
N GLN A 116 12.32 -14.64 5.58
CA GLN A 116 13.76 -14.72 5.77
C GLN A 116 14.08 -14.90 7.25
N ASP A 117 15.12 -15.68 7.54
CA ASP A 117 15.57 -16.01 8.88
C ASP A 117 16.95 -15.39 9.14
N PHE A 118 16.99 -14.26 9.86
CA PHE A 118 18.23 -13.55 10.19
C PHE A 118 19.19 -14.39 11.03
N THR A 119 18.71 -15.39 11.76
CA THR A 119 19.54 -16.28 12.58
C THR A 119 20.40 -17.23 11.74
N VAL A 120 20.07 -17.41 10.47
CA VAL A 120 20.81 -18.22 9.51
C VAL A 120 21.64 -17.32 8.61
N LEU A 121 22.94 -17.21 8.89
CA LEU A 121 23.90 -16.40 8.12
C LEU A 121 23.44 -14.93 7.93
N GLY A 122 22.79 -14.35 8.96
CA GLY A 122 22.23 -13.00 8.90
C GLY A 122 21.10 -12.82 7.89
N GLY A 123 20.32 -13.86 7.59
CA GLY A 123 19.27 -13.82 6.56
C GLY A 123 19.80 -13.54 5.15
N SER A 124 21.13 -13.64 4.95
CA SER A 124 21.76 -13.24 3.70
C SER A 124 21.37 -14.16 2.54
N LEU A 125 21.11 -13.51 1.40
CA LEU A 125 20.64 -14.18 0.19
C LEU A 125 21.79 -14.69 -0.67
N ALA A 126 21.68 -15.94 -1.11
CA ALA A 126 22.54 -16.54 -2.11
C ALA A 126 21.72 -17.41 -3.08
N GLU A 127 22.37 -18.24 -3.88
CA GLU A 127 21.74 -18.97 -5.00
C GLU A 127 20.52 -19.79 -4.53
N ALA A 128 20.69 -20.72 -3.59
CA ALA A 128 19.62 -21.63 -3.16
C ALA A 128 18.50 -20.90 -2.43
N HIS A 129 18.83 -19.89 -1.63
CA HIS A 129 17.88 -18.98 -0.98
C HIS A 129 17.02 -18.25 -2.04
N ALA A 130 17.66 -17.67 -3.05
CA ALA A 130 16.98 -16.96 -4.13
C ALA A 130 16.10 -17.90 -4.97
N GLU A 131 16.58 -19.10 -5.32
CA GLU A 131 15.79 -20.09 -6.06
C GLU A 131 14.49 -20.49 -5.32
N LYS A 132 14.51 -20.56 -4.01
CA LYS A 132 13.30 -20.80 -3.22
C LYS A 132 12.30 -19.64 -3.33
N ILE A 133 12.77 -18.40 -3.22
CA ILE A 133 11.93 -17.21 -3.35
C ILE A 133 11.38 -17.10 -4.78
N THR A 134 12.21 -17.23 -5.80
CA THR A 134 11.79 -17.12 -7.20
C THR A 134 10.78 -18.19 -7.59
N LYS A 135 10.93 -19.41 -7.06
CA LYS A 135 9.94 -20.48 -7.23
C LYS A 135 8.57 -20.11 -6.68
N VAL A 136 8.53 -19.46 -5.52
CA VAL A 136 7.27 -19.01 -4.90
C VAL A 136 6.64 -17.89 -5.71
N ILE A 137 7.43 -16.92 -6.20
CA ILE A 137 6.95 -15.86 -7.08
C ILE A 137 6.37 -16.45 -8.38
N ASP A 138 7.08 -17.37 -8.99
CA ASP A 138 6.63 -18.03 -10.23
C ASP A 138 5.31 -18.81 -10.04
N LEU A 139 5.11 -19.41 -8.87
CA LEU A 139 3.86 -20.09 -8.55
C LEU A 139 2.72 -19.09 -8.26
N ALA A 140 3.00 -18.03 -7.53
CA ALA A 140 2.04 -16.95 -7.28
C ALA A 140 1.53 -16.34 -8.61
N MET A 141 2.44 -16.07 -9.54
CA MET A 141 2.11 -15.61 -10.89
C MET A 141 1.27 -16.61 -11.69
N LYS A 142 1.59 -17.91 -11.61
CA LYS A 142 0.86 -18.96 -12.35
C LYS A 142 -0.54 -19.20 -11.82
N THR A 143 -0.78 -18.93 -10.54
CA THR A 143 -2.07 -19.16 -9.89
C THR A 143 -2.87 -17.87 -9.68
N GLY A 144 -2.28 -16.72 -10.03
CA GLY A 144 -2.91 -15.41 -9.84
C GLY A 144 -3.18 -15.09 -8.37
N ALA A 145 -2.21 -15.33 -7.46
CA ALA A 145 -2.41 -15.15 -6.04
C ALA A 145 -1.42 -14.13 -5.45
N PRO A 146 -1.79 -13.36 -4.40
CA PRO A 146 -0.90 -12.39 -3.76
C PRO A 146 0.38 -13.02 -3.23
N LEU A 147 1.46 -12.22 -3.27
CA LEU A 147 2.77 -12.57 -2.72
C LEU A 147 3.07 -11.73 -1.48
N ILE A 148 3.53 -12.37 -0.41
CA ILE A 148 3.94 -11.70 0.83
C ILE A 148 5.39 -12.06 1.13
N GLY A 149 6.25 -11.05 1.27
CA GLY A 149 7.60 -11.17 1.78
C GLY A 149 7.67 -10.73 3.25
N LEU A 150 8.10 -11.62 4.15
CA LEU A 150 8.50 -11.27 5.51
C LEU A 150 10.02 -11.12 5.50
N ASN A 151 10.49 -9.88 5.46
CA ASN A 151 11.87 -9.55 5.14
C ASN A 151 12.71 -9.32 6.40
N ASP A 152 13.87 -9.98 6.48
CA ASP A 152 14.82 -9.85 7.58
C ASP A 152 16.20 -10.35 7.06
N SER A 153 17.03 -9.46 6.47
CA SER A 153 18.18 -9.86 5.69
C SER A 153 19.31 -8.85 5.67
N GLY A 154 20.50 -9.28 5.99
CA GLY A 154 21.73 -8.50 5.85
C GLY A 154 22.18 -8.23 4.40
N GLY A 155 21.43 -8.69 3.38
CA GLY A 155 21.75 -8.47 1.99
C GLY A 155 22.39 -9.68 1.30
N ALA A 156 23.29 -9.45 0.35
CA ALA A 156 23.94 -10.51 -0.41
C ALA A 156 24.94 -11.31 0.47
N ARG A 157 24.89 -12.63 0.38
CA ARG A 157 25.83 -13.53 1.08
C ARG A 157 27.21 -13.43 0.43
N ILE A 158 28.15 -12.77 1.13
CA ILE A 158 29.49 -12.44 0.60
C ILE A 158 30.29 -13.71 0.27
N GLN A 159 30.10 -14.76 1.04
CA GLN A 159 30.80 -16.03 0.90
C GLN A 159 30.47 -16.77 -0.40
N GLU A 160 29.37 -16.45 -1.04
CA GLU A 160 28.97 -17.04 -2.32
C GLU A 160 29.23 -16.10 -3.53
N GLY A 161 29.74 -14.89 -3.28
CA GLY A 161 30.19 -13.99 -4.34
C GLY A 161 29.11 -13.57 -5.32
N VAL A 162 29.41 -13.62 -6.62
CA VAL A 162 28.54 -13.09 -7.70
C VAL A 162 27.21 -13.84 -7.83
N VAL A 163 27.11 -15.08 -7.41
CA VAL A 163 25.83 -15.84 -7.48
C VAL A 163 24.78 -15.26 -6.54
N SER A 164 25.20 -14.64 -5.44
CA SER A 164 24.29 -13.89 -4.55
C SER A 164 23.70 -12.66 -5.26
N LEU A 165 24.48 -11.98 -6.08
CA LEU A 165 23.98 -10.85 -6.89
C LEU A 165 23.05 -11.35 -8.01
N GLY A 166 23.38 -12.46 -8.63
CA GLY A 166 22.51 -13.13 -9.60
C GLY A 166 21.14 -13.47 -8.99
N GLY A 167 21.13 -14.03 -7.77
CA GLY A 167 19.91 -14.36 -7.06
C GLY A 167 19.03 -13.13 -6.77
N TYR A 168 19.61 -11.98 -6.39
CA TYR A 168 18.84 -10.74 -6.27
C TYR A 168 18.28 -10.27 -7.62
N SER A 169 19.08 -10.33 -8.68
CA SER A 169 18.63 -9.93 -10.01
C SER A 169 17.44 -10.77 -10.49
N ASP A 170 17.45 -12.06 -10.21
CA ASP A 170 16.35 -12.98 -10.51
C ASP A 170 15.07 -12.64 -9.76
N ILE A 171 15.17 -12.21 -8.50
CA ILE A 171 14.03 -11.75 -7.71
C ILE A 171 13.52 -10.41 -8.25
N PHE A 172 14.38 -9.42 -8.49
CA PHE A 172 13.98 -8.11 -9.02
C PHE A 172 13.26 -8.24 -10.36
N TYR A 173 13.77 -9.07 -11.25
CA TYR A 173 13.11 -9.33 -12.53
C TYR A 173 11.69 -9.84 -12.34
N ARG A 174 11.47 -10.80 -11.41
CA ARG A 174 10.15 -11.35 -11.13
C ARG A 174 9.23 -10.39 -10.42
N ASN A 175 9.73 -9.56 -9.49
CA ASN A 175 8.93 -8.49 -8.88
C ASN A 175 8.37 -7.55 -9.96
N VAL A 176 9.20 -7.18 -10.96
CA VAL A 176 8.77 -6.31 -12.06
C VAL A 176 7.75 -7.02 -12.95
N GLN A 177 7.95 -8.32 -13.27
CA GLN A 177 6.97 -9.08 -14.06
C GLN A 177 5.63 -9.27 -13.33
N ALA A 178 5.65 -9.34 -11.99
CA ALA A 178 4.47 -9.49 -11.15
C ALA A 178 3.74 -8.16 -10.88
N SER A 179 4.40 -7.02 -11.09
CA SER A 179 3.85 -5.68 -10.86
C SER A 179 2.60 -5.44 -11.70
N GLY A 180 1.50 -5.09 -11.04
CA GLY A 180 0.19 -4.89 -11.66
C GLY A 180 -0.49 -6.18 -12.15
N VAL A 181 0.07 -7.35 -11.87
CA VAL A 181 -0.51 -8.67 -12.20
C VAL A 181 -1.04 -9.35 -10.94
N ILE A 182 -0.22 -9.45 -9.91
CA ILE A 182 -0.60 -9.94 -8.59
C ILE A 182 -0.21 -8.90 -7.52
N PRO A 183 -0.98 -8.71 -6.46
CA PRO A 183 -0.59 -7.85 -5.33
C PRO A 183 0.66 -8.39 -4.62
N GLN A 184 1.63 -7.51 -4.37
CA GLN A 184 2.90 -7.83 -3.72
C GLN A 184 3.06 -6.99 -2.45
N PHE A 185 3.28 -7.64 -1.31
CA PHE A 185 3.43 -7.00 -0.01
C PHE A 185 4.77 -7.35 0.63
N SER A 186 5.44 -6.34 1.17
CA SER A 186 6.70 -6.51 1.91
C SER A 186 6.54 -6.04 3.36
N ALA A 187 6.64 -6.99 4.28
CA ALA A 187 6.65 -6.74 5.71
C ALA A 187 8.09 -6.81 6.22
N MET A 188 8.61 -5.68 6.69
CA MET A 188 9.96 -5.59 7.22
C MET A 188 9.94 -5.98 8.69
N MET A 189 10.47 -7.16 9.01
CA MET A 189 10.43 -7.75 10.35
C MET A 189 11.72 -7.50 11.14
N GLY A 190 12.78 -7.11 10.46
CA GLY A 190 14.08 -6.84 11.01
C GLY A 190 14.94 -5.96 10.10
N PRO A 191 16.27 -5.94 10.29
CA PRO A 191 17.18 -5.19 9.43
C PRO A 191 17.17 -5.69 8.00
N CYS A 192 17.13 -4.76 7.03
CA CYS A 192 17.32 -5.05 5.62
C CYS A 192 18.32 -4.08 5.00
N ALA A 193 19.36 -4.62 4.36
CA ALA A 193 20.45 -3.83 3.79
C ALA A 193 20.78 -4.23 2.35
N GLY A 194 21.27 -3.28 1.56
CA GLY A 194 21.73 -3.52 0.21
C GLY A 194 20.64 -4.06 -0.70
N GLY A 195 20.86 -5.20 -1.35
CA GLY A 195 19.88 -5.85 -2.23
C GLY A 195 18.54 -6.16 -1.57
N ALA A 196 18.52 -6.37 -0.25
CA ALA A 196 17.32 -6.69 0.53
C ALA A 196 16.32 -5.50 0.64
N VAL A 197 16.68 -4.30 0.26
CA VAL A 197 15.75 -3.14 0.25
C VAL A 197 15.16 -2.88 -1.13
N TYR A 198 15.83 -3.31 -2.21
CA TYR A 198 15.36 -3.03 -3.56
C TYR A 198 14.18 -3.92 -3.97
N SER A 199 14.20 -5.21 -3.60
CA SER A 199 13.03 -6.08 -3.84
C SER A 199 11.77 -5.53 -3.17
N PRO A 200 11.75 -5.17 -1.86
CA PRO A 200 10.61 -4.50 -1.25
C PRO A 200 10.19 -3.19 -1.96
N ALA A 201 11.16 -2.38 -2.41
CA ALA A 201 10.86 -1.13 -3.11
C ALA A 201 10.17 -1.33 -4.47
N LEU A 202 10.27 -2.51 -5.06
CA LEU A 202 9.57 -2.92 -6.30
C LEU A 202 8.16 -3.48 -6.02
N THR A 203 7.83 -3.79 -4.77
CA THR A 203 6.50 -4.29 -4.40
C THR A 203 5.48 -3.17 -4.21
N ASP A 204 4.20 -3.50 -4.06
CA ASP A 204 3.13 -2.51 -3.99
C ASP A 204 3.10 -1.78 -2.65
N PHE A 205 3.24 -2.51 -1.54
CA PHE A 205 3.22 -1.93 -0.20
C PHE A 205 4.35 -2.46 0.69
N ILE A 206 4.96 -1.54 1.41
CA ILE A 206 5.98 -1.81 2.43
C ILE A 206 5.39 -1.46 3.78
N MET A 207 5.53 -2.37 4.74
CA MET A 207 5.13 -2.22 6.14
C MET A 207 6.35 -2.38 7.03
N MET A 208 6.51 -1.54 8.03
CA MET A 208 7.65 -1.60 8.95
C MET A 208 7.20 -1.71 10.41
N VAL A 209 7.99 -2.45 11.21
CA VAL A 209 7.84 -2.49 12.67
C VAL A 209 8.74 -1.43 13.29
N GLU A 210 8.18 -0.58 14.15
CA GLU A 210 8.92 0.45 14.87
C GLU A 210 10.03 -0.15 15.72
N ASP A 211 11.14 0.57 15.86
CA ASP A 211 12.32 0.25 16.69
C ASP A 211 13.03 -1.09 16.38
N THR A 212 12.53 -1.88 15.43
CA THR A 212 13.09 -3.21 15.12
C THR A 212 13.42 -3.42 13.65
N SER A 213 12.70 -2.81 12.75
CA SER A 213 12.94 -2.92 11.31
C SER A 213 13.69 -1.72 10.75
N TYR A 214 14.65 -1.99 9.90
CA TYR A 214 15.48 -0.98 9.26
C TYR A 214 15.64 -1.26 7.78
N MET A 215 15.61 -0.21 6.97
CA MET A 215 15.89 -0.29 5.53
C MET A 215 16.95 0.75 5.14
N PHE A 216 18.09 0.32 4.62
CA PHE A 216 19.10 1.23 4.09
C PHE A 216 19.96 0.57 3.00
N VAL A 217 20.44 1.34 2.07
CA VAL A 217 21.36 0.86 1.02
C VAL A 217 22.64 0.36 1.65
N THR A 218 23.18 1.10 2.63
CA THR A 218 24.33 0.72 3.45
C THR A 218 24.10 1.17 4.88
N GLY A 219 24.57 0.37 5.85
CA GLY A 219 24.38 0.68 7.27
C GLY A 219 25.23 1.87 7.77
N PRO A 220 24.96 2.35 9.01
CA PRO A 220 25.59 3.53 9.60
C PRO A 220 27.14 3.52 9.58
N ASN A 221 27.77 2.37 9.76
CA ASN A 221 29.23 2.24 9.73
C ASN A 221 29.83 2.59 8.35
N VAL A 222 29.16 2.21 7.27
CA VAL A 222 29.60 2.55 5.91
C VAL A 222 29.37 4.02 5.63
N VAL A 223 28.22 4.56 6.05
CA VAL A 223 27.92 6.00 5.97
C VAL A 223 29.00 6.81 6.67
N LYS A 224 29.36 6.47 7.92
CA LYS A 224 30.43 7.12 8.68
C LYS A 224 31.76 7.07 7.95
N THR A 225 32.09 5.93 7.33
CA THR A 225 33.37 5.77 6.62
C THR A 225 33.44 6.58 5.33
N VAL A 226 32.34 6.68 4.58
CA VAL A 226 32.32 7.27 3.24
C VAL A 226 31.98 8.77 3.27
N THR A 227 30.95 9.15 4.03
CA THR A 227 30.44 10.55 4.06
C THR A 227 30.83 11.30 5.33
N HIS A 228 31.41 10.59 6.33
CA HIS A 228 31.78 11.12 7.65
C HIS A 228 30.56 11.59 8.48
N GLU A 229 29.36 11.19 8.12
CA GLU A 229 28.16 11.44 8.90
C GLU A 229 28.04 10.44 10.05
N GLU A 230 27.69 10.91 11.23
CA GLU A 230 27.37 10.06 12.38
C GLU A 230 25.84 9.99 12.51
N VAL A 231 25.28 8.79 12.32
CA VAL A 231 23.85 8.53 12.31
C VAL A 231 23.58 7.16 12.93
N THR A 232 22.50 7.04 13.69
CA THR A 232 22.03 5.74 14.20
C THR A 232 21.28 4.96 13.11
N ALA A 233 21.05 3.67 13.32
CA ALA A 233 20.26 2.87 12.39
C ALA A 233 18.81 3.38 12.27
N GLU A 234 18.21 3.80 13.40
CA GLU A 234 16.86 4.37 13.43
C GLU A 234 16.76 5.70 12.66
N GLU A 235 17.71 6.61 12.85
CA GLU A 235 17.74 7.89 12.15
C GLU A 235 17.99 7.75 10.64
N LEU A 236 18.82 6.76 10.25
CA LEU A 236 19.17 6.51 8.86
C LEU A 236 18.04 5.84 8.08
N GLY A 237 17.44 4.79 8.65
CA GLY A 237 16.50 3.96 7.93
C GLY A 237 15.49 3.20 8.79
N GLY A 238 15.15 3.73 9.98
CA GLY A 238 14.09 3.20 10.81
C GLY A 238 12.69 3.51 10.26
N ALA A 239 11.69 2.90 10.87
CA ALA A 239 10.29 3.06 10.45
C ALA A 239 9.86 4.53 10.43
N SER A 240 10.24 5.33 11.44
CA SER A 240 9.94 6.76 11.51
C SER A 240 10.60 7.56 10.38
N ALA A 241 11.87 7.28 10.06
CA ALA A 241 12.57 7.96 8.97
C ALA A 241 11.90 7.69 7.61
N HIS A 242 11.46 6.45 7.39
CA HIS A 242 10.82 6.07 6.12
C HIS A 242 9.34 6.44 6.03
N SER A 243 8.64 6.59 7.15
CA SER A 243 7.24 7.05 7.14
C SER A 243 7.10 8.56 7.01
N THR A 244 8.07 9.36 7.49
CA THR A 244 7.92 10.83 7.52
C THR A 244 8.77 11.56 6.49
N LYS A 245 9.97 11.03 6.16
CA LYS A 245 10.95 11.74 5.31
C LYS A 245 11.00 11.21 3.89
N SER A 246 11.16 9.88 3.72
CA SER A 246 11.38 9.29 2.40
C SER A 246 10.12 8.76 1.72
N GLY A 247 9.08 8.44 2.49
CA GLY A 247 7.87 7.82 1.97
C GLY A 247 8.07 6.39 1.45
N VAL A 248 9.15 5.70 1.86
CA VAL A 248 9.42 4.32 1.45
C VAL A 248 8.42 3.38 2.12
N THR A 249 8.14 3.55 3.41
CA THR A 249 7.15 2.72 4.10
C THR A 249 5.75 3.33 3.99
N HIS A 250 4.78 2.46 3.71
CA HIS A 250 3.37 2.83 3.56
C HIS A 250 2.61 2.75 4.89
N PHE A 251 3.06 1.87 5.78
CA PHE A 251 2.46 1.64 7.10
C PHE A 251 3.53 1.35 8.14
N THR A 252 3.34 1.86 9.36
CA THR A 252 4.16 1.56 10.53
C THR A 252 3.33 0.91 11.62
N TYR A 253 3.92 -0.03 12.35
CA TYR A 253 3.25 -0.77 13.40
C TYR A 253 4.16 -0.94 14.62
N PRO A 254 3.61 -0.89 15.85
CA PRO A 254 4.40 -0.98 17.07
C PRO A 254 5.01 -2.37 17.32
N ASN A 255 4.54 -3.39 16.64
CA ASN A 255 5.03 -4.77 16.76
C ASN A 255 4.60 -5.64 15.59
N GLU A 256 5.20 -6.82 15.48
CA GLU A 256 4.97 -7.79 14.39
C GLU A 256 3.51 -8.29 14.34
N ILE A 257 2.86 -8.47 15.49
CA ILE A 257 1.46 -8.95 15.55
C ILE A 257 0.55 -7.91 14.90
N SER A 258 0.69 -6.64 15.31
CA SER A 258 -0.09 -5.54 14.75
C SER A 258 0.18 -5.36 13.25
N LEU A 259 1.42 -5.58 12.79
CA LEU A 259 1.75 -5.54 11.37
C LEU A 259 1.03 -6.65 10.60
N ILE A 260 1.03 -7.89 11.11
CA ILE A 260 0.34 -9.02 10.47
C ILE A 260 -1.19 -8.78 10.40
N GLU A 261 -1.80 -8.25 11.46
CA GLU A 261 -3.21 -7.87 11.43
C GLU A 261 -3.50 -6.74 10.43
N GLY A 262 -2.62 -5.74 10.35
CA GLY A 262 -2.69 -4.68 9.34
C GLY A 262 -2.58 -5.22 7.91
N LEU A 263 -1.69 -6.18 7.68
CA LEU A 263 -1.54 -6.87 6.39
C LEU A 263 -2.81 -7.66 6.01
N LYS A 264 -3.41 -8.41 6.95
CA LYS A 264 -4.69 -9.10 6.73
C LYS A 264 -5.82 -8.13 6.40
N LYS A 265 -5.85 -6.98 7.11
CA LYS A 265 -6.80 -5.90 6.83
C LYS A 265 -6.60 -5.35 5.42
N LEU A 266 -5.36 -5.05 5.01
CA LEU A 266 -5.06 -4.55 3.66
C LEU A 266 -5.45 -5.57 2.58
N LEU A 267 -5.17 -6.86 2.77
CA LEU A 267 -5.58 -7.94 1.88
C LEU A 267 -7.10 -7.97 1.66
N SER A 268 -7.90 -7.54 2.65
CA SER A 268 -9.36 -7.53 2.51
C SER A 268 -9.89 -6.50 1.51
N TYR A 269 -9.09 -5.48 1.15
CA TYR A 269 -9.49 -4.43 0.19
C TYR A 269 -9.07 -4.72 -1.25
N VAL A 270 -8.09 -5.60 -1.46
CA VAL A 270 -7.49 -5.84 -2.78
C VAL A 270 -7.96 -7.16 -3.39
N PRO A 271 -8.05 -7.28 -4.73
CA PRO A 271 -8.42 -8.53 -5.38
C PRO A 271 -7.33 -9.59 -5.27
N GLN A 272 -7.60 -10.78 -5.79
CA GLN A 272 -6.61 -11.86 -5.87
C GLN A 272 -5.51 -11.55 -6.89
N ASN A 273 -5.90 -10.94 -8.00
CA ASN A 273 -5.04 -10.55 -9.12
C ASN A 273 -5.73 -9.47 -9.98
N CYS A 274 -5.09 -9.03 -11.04
CA CYS A 274 -5.61 -8.00 -11.93
C CYS A 274 -6.85 -8.38 -12.75
N ASP A 275 -7.18 -9.67 -12.83
CA ASP A 275 -8.35 -10.19 -13.58
C ASP A 275 -9.59 -10.34 -12.68
N GLU A 276 -9.45 -10.15 -11.37
CA GLU A 276 -10.53 -10.31 -10.40
C GLU A 276 -10.95 -8.98 -9.78
N GLU A 277 -12.18 -8.94 -9.28
CA GLU A 277 -12.70 -7.80 -8.53
C GLU A 277 -12.28 -7.85 -7.04
N PRO A 278 -12.14 -6.70 -6.37
CA PRO A 278 -11.91 -6.65 -4.94
C PRO A 278 -13.01 -7.35 -4.13
N PRO A 279 -12.69 -7.99 -2.99
CA PRO A 279 -13.69 -8.60 -2.13
C PRO A 279 -14.73 -7.59 -1.67
N SER A 280 -16.00 -7.95 -1.68
CA SER A 280 -17.10 -7.17 -1.12
C SER A 280 -17.58 -7.73 0.21
N LEU A 281 -18.09 -6.87 1.07
CA LEU A 281 -18.78 -7.24 2.31
C LEU A 281 -20.30 -7.15 2.11
N PRO A 282 -21.10 -7.92 2.85
CA PRO A 282 -22.54 -7.76 2.86
C PRO A 282 -22.93 -6.32 3.20
N TYR A 283 -23.88 -5.79 2.47
CA TYR A 283 -24.41 -4.44 2.67
C TYR A 283 -25.94 -4.48 2.53
N GLU A 284 -26.63 -3.87 3.47
CA GLU A 284 -28.08 -3.67 3.42
C GLU A 284 -28.35 -2.18 3.18
N PRO A 285 -29.01 -1.80 2.08
CA PRO A 285 -29.37 -0.42 1.81
C PRO A 285 -30.26 0.16 2.92
N GLY A 286 -29.94 1.38 3.35
CA GLY A 286 -30.67 2.10 4.38
C GLY A 286 -30.88 3.56 4.00
N ASP A 287 -31.03 4.43 4.99
CA ASP A 287 -30.98 5.87 4.77
C ASP A 287 -29.53 6.30 4.57
N GLU A 288 -29.23 6.68 3.32
CA GLU A 288 -27.87 7.07 2.93
C GLU A 288 -27.62 8.59 3.06
N MET A 289 -28.58 9.34 3.57
CA MET A 289 -28.39 10.74 3.92
C MET A 289 -27.47 10.89 5.12
N ARG A 290 -26.45 11.72 5.01
CA ARG A 290 -25.40 11.90 6.03
C ARG A 290 -25.39 13.33 6.56
N GLN A 291 -26.29 13.63 7.50
CA GLN A 291 -26.44 14.98 8.09
C GLN A 291 -25.14 15.53 8.68
N VAL A 292 -24.24 14.65 9.16
CA VAL A 292 -22.93 15.03 9.70
C VAL A 292 -22.08 15.82 8.69
N LEU A 293 -22.24 15.58 7.39
CA LEU A 293 -21.46 16.25 6.35
C LEU A 293 -21.81 17.73 6.19
N LYS A 294 -22.98 18.16 6.64
CA LYS A 294 -23.51 19.52 6.43
C LYS A 294 -22.61 20.60 7.02
N ASP A 295 -22.04 20.35 8.19
CA ASP A 295 -21.38 21.38 8.99
C ASP A 295 -19.84 21.18 9.07
N ILE A 296 -19.27 20.18 8.35
CA ILE A 296 -17.82 19.89 8.42
C ILE A 296 -17.02 20.95 7.67
N VAL A 297 -17.46 21.34 6.46
CA VAL A 297 -16.72 22.30 5.64
C VAL A 297 -17.15 23.72 5.98
N PRO A 298 -16.24 24.57 6.51
CA PRO A 298 -16.56 25.94 6.88
C PRO A 298 -16.94 26.79 5.68
N GLU A 299 -17.89 27.72 5.85
CA GLU A 299 -18.23 28.73 4.82
C GLU A 299 -17.04 29.64 4.49
N ASN A 300 -16.20 29.95 5.51
CA ASN A 300 -15.00 30.74 5.29
C ASN A 300 -13.93 29.90 4.56
N PRO A 301 -13.56 30.23 3.30
CA PRO A 301 -12.62 29.45 2.52
C PRO A 301 -11.19 29.44 3.08
N ASN A 302 -10.86 30.33 4.00
CA ASN A 302 -9.55 30.38 4.66
C ASN A 302 -9.49 29.60 5.99
N GLN A 303 -10.60 29.06 6.46
CA GLN A 303 -10.63 28.25 7.66
C GLN A 303 -10.31 26.80 7.29
N PRO A 304 -9.26 26.17 7.88
CA PRO A 304 -8.95 24.76 7.63
C PRO A 304 -9.98 23.85 8.30
N TYR A 305 -10.10 22.63 7.77
CA TYR A 305 -10.85 21.53 8.34
C TYR A 305 -10.13 20.21 8.04
N ASP A 306 -10.46 19.13 8.74
CA ASP A 306 -9.90 17.81 8.49
C ASP A 306 -10.75 17.05 7.45
N MET A 307 -10.20 16.82 6.26
CA MET A 307 -10.87 16.06 5.21
C MET A 307 -11.17 14.61 5.63
N LYS A 308 -10.49 14.08 6.63
CA LYS A 308 -10.77 12.73 7.15
C LYS A 308 -12.16 12.63 7.78
N GLU A 309 -12.69 13.73 8.34
CA GLU A 309 -14.07 13.78 8.84
C GLU A 309 -15.08 13.67 7.70
N VAL A 310 -14.79 14.31 6.57
CA VAL A 310 -15.62 14.18 5.34
C VAL A 310 -15.57 12.75 4.82
N ILE A 311 -14.37 12.15 4.73
CA ILE A 311 -14.20 10.75 4.31
C ILE A 311 -15.02 9.83 5.22
N ALA A 312 -14.88 9.96 6.54
CA ALA A 312 -15.61 9.14 7.51
C ALA A 312 -17.13 9.29 7.41
N GLY A 313 -17.62 10.48 7.06
CA GLY A 313 -19.04 10.73 6.81
C GLY A 313 -19.58 10.09 5.53
N ILE A 314 -18.73 9.86 4.53
CA ILE A 314 -19.12 9.30 3.22
C ILE A 314 -19.03 7.77 3.21
N VAL A 315 -17.92 7.19 3.67
CA VAL A 315 -17.63 5.75 3.54
C VAL A 315 -18.35 4.91 4.59
N ASP A 316 -18.28 3.60 4.47
CA ASP A 316 -18.81 2.68 5.48
C ASP A 316 -18.05 2.84 6.79
N GLU A 317 -18.75 2.77 7.90
CA GLU A 317 -18.21 3.06 9.24
C GLU A 317 -16.96 2.22 9.56
N ASN A 318 -15.92 2.87 10.07
CA ASN A 318 -14.64 2.26 10.48
C ASN A 318 -13.88 1.51 9.37
N THR A 319 -14.20 1.77 8.10
CA THR A 319 -13.54 1.08 6.97
C THR A 319 -12.37 1.85 6.38
N PHE A 320 -12.19 3.14 6.66
CA PHE A 320 -11.07 3.88 6.08
C PHE A 320 -9.72 3.38 6.60
N HIS A 321 -8.84 3.00 5.67
CA HIS A 321 -7.49 2.50 5.93
C HIS A 321 -6.48 3.36 5.18
N GLU A 322 -5.96 4.38 5.88
CA GLU A 322 -5.06 5.38 5.31
C GLU A 322 -3.69 4.79 4.98
N VAL A 323 -3.17 5.10 3.80
CA VAL A 323 -1.84 4.74 3.31
C VAL A 323 -0.94 5.98 3.41
N HIS A 324 0.32 5.82 3.82
CA HIS A 324 1.25 6.94 4.01
C HIS A 324 0.71 8.04 4.93
N LYS A 325 0.16 7.64 6.07
CA LYS A 325 -0.48 8.58 7.01
C LYS A 325 0.42 9.76 7.39
N ASP A 326 1.71 9.50 7.61
CA ASP A 326 2.70 10.46 8.13
C ASP A 326 3.60 11.03 7.03
N PHE A 327 3.34 10.74 5.75
CA PHE A 327 4.08 11.24 4.60
C PHE A 327 3.18 12.07 3.69
N ALA A 328 3.65 13.27 3.28
CA ALA A 328 2.90 14.18 2.43
C ALA A 328 1.44 14.36 2.91
N GLU A 329 1.28 14.83 4.15
CA GLU A 329 0.00 14.89 4.86
C GLU A 329 -1.04 15.81 4.18
N ASN A 330 -0.59 16.70 3.29
CA ASN A 330 -1.43 17.52 2.41
C ASN A 330 -2.21 16.72 1.34
N MET A 331 -1.89 15.44 1.17
CA MET A 331 -2.59 14.47 0.32
C MET A 331 -2.97 13.24 1.14
N ILE A 332 -4.25 12.91 1.20
CA ILE A 332 -4.76 11.68 1.81
C ILE A 332 -4.97 10.65 0.72
N VAL A 333 -4.43 9.45 0.92
CA VAL A 333 -4.77 8.28 0.10
C VAL A 333 -5.06 7.09 1.00
N GLY A 334 -5.97 6.23 0.61
CA GLY A 334 -6.30 5.05 1.41
C GLY A 334 -7.45 4.24 0.82
N PHE A 335 -7.66 3.07 1.39
CA PHE A 335 -8.76 2.19 1.03
C PHE A 335 -9.94 2.42 1.98
N ALA A 336 -11.13 2.28 1.44
CA ALA A 336 -12.36 2.30 2.23
C ALA A 336 -13.39 1.34 1.62
N ARG A 337 -14.57 1.30 2.24
CA ARG A 337 -15.73 0.64 1.64
C ARG A 337 -16.86 1.63 1.44
N LEU A 338 -17.55 1.47 0.34
CA LEU A 338 -18.77 2.20 0.04
C LEU A 338 -19.84 1.18 -0.37
N ALA A 339 -20.87 1.06 0.44
CA ALA A 339 -21.89 0.00 0.30
C ALA A 339 -21.26 -1.41 0.21
N GLY A 340 -20.31 -1.72 1.10
CA GLY A 340 -19.59 -2.98 1.17
C GLY A 340 -18.51 -3.20 0.11
N LYS A 341 -18.45 -2.40 -0.97
CA LYS A 341 -17.48 -2.52 -2.06
C LYS A 341 -16.21 -1.72 -1.76
N SER A 342 -15.04 -2.26 -2.11
CA SER A 342 -13.76 -1.55 -1.96
C SER A 342 -13.69 -0.33 -2.87
N VAL A 343 -13.17 0.77 -2.34
CA VAL A 343 -12.92 2.02 -3.06
C VAL A 343 -11.57 2.61 -2.61
N GLY A 344 -10.80 3.12 -3.56
CA GLY A 344 -9.61 3.93 -3.28
C GLY A 344 -10.01 5.39 -3.12
N VAL A 345 -9.62 6.00 -2.02
CA VAL A 345 -9.86 7.42 -1.73
C VAL A 345 -8.60 8.21 -2.01
N VAL A 346 -8.71 9.30 -2.75
CA VAL A 346 -7.65 10.29 -2.98
C VAL A 346 -8.21 11.66 -2.66
N ALA A 347 -7.64 12.35 -1.67
CA ALA A 347 -8.21 13.61 -1.20
C ALA A 347 -7.14 14.64 -0.84
N ASN A 348 -7.42 15.92 -1.05
CA ASN A 348 -6.61 16.99 -0.51
C ASN A 348 -6.89 17.14 0.99
N GLN A 349 -5.87 17.49 1.80
CA GLN A 349 -6.03 17.74 3.24
C GLN A 349 -5.86 19.23 3.55
N PRO A 350 -6.94 20.00 3.68
CA PRO A 350 -6.86 21.45 3.93
C PRO A 350 -6.19 21.83 5.24
N ALA A 351 -6.14 20.92 6.22
CA ALA A 351 -5.45 21.14 7.48
C ALA A 351 -3.92 21.18 7.33
N TYR A 352 -3.38 20.62 6.24
CA TYR A 352 -1.94 20.61 5.96
C TYR A 352 -1.64 21.37 4.67
N LEU A 353 -0.79 22.38 4.72
CA LEU A 353 -0.41 23.23 3.59
C LEU A 353 -1.62 23.65 2.73
N ALA A 354 -2.79 23.84 3.37
CA ALA A 354 -4.07 24.17 2.72
C ALA A 354 -4.48 23.18 1.59
N GLY A 355 -3.96 21.95 1.59
CA GLY A 355 -4.26 20.95 0.57
C GLY A 355 -3.56 21.16 -0.77
N VAL A 356 -2.50 22.01 -0.85
CA VAL A 356 -1.76 22.23 -2.11
C VAL A 356 -1.12 20.93 -2.62
N LEU A 357 -0.86 20.86 -3.92
CA LEU A 357 -0.05 19.79 -4.52
C LEU A 357 1.43 20.19 -4.50
N ASP A 358 2.24 19.46 -3.78
CA ASP A 358 3.71 19.50 -3.85
C ASP A 358 4.26 18.23 -4.52
N ILE A 359 5.59 18.12 -4.58
CA ILE A 359 6.28 16.97 -5.19
C ILE A 359 5.85 15.66 -4.52
N HIS A 360 5.81 15.63 -3.19
CA HIS A 360 5.51 14.42 -2.43
C HIS A 360 4.03 14.04 -2.52
N ALA A 361 3.11 14.99 -2.41
CA ALA A 361 1.68 14.77 -2.60
C ALA A 361 1.38 14.23 -4.00
N SER A 362 2.02 14.79 -5.02
CA SER A 362 1.85 14.36 -6.41
C SER A 362 2.34 12.93 -6.64
N THR A 363 3.49 12.56 -6.09
CA THR A 363 4.03 11.20 -6.25
C THR A 363 3.26 10.17 -5.42
N LYS A 364 2.85 10.52 -4.19
CA LYS A 364 2.00 9.70 -3.32
C LYS A 364 0.67 9.39 -4.01
N GLY A 365 -0.03 10.41 -4.50
CA GLY A 365 -1.29 10.25 -5.21
C GLY A 365 -1.14 9.43 -6.49
N ALA A 366 -0.14 9.72 -7.32
CA ALA A 366 0.10 9.01 -8.58
C ALA A 366 0.34 7.52 -8.38
N ARG A 367 1.17 7.12 -7.40
CA ARG A 367 1.43 5.73 -7.09
C ARG A 367 0.16 5.00 -6.65
N PHE A 368 -0.62 5.61 -5.77
CA PHE A 368 -1.86 5.03 -5.25
C PHE A 368 -2.92 4.86 -6.34
N VAL A 369 -3.12 5.87 -7.19
CA VAL A 369 -4.05 5.81 -8.34
C VAL A 369 -3.68 4.66 -9.28
N ARG A 370 -2.40 4.51 -9.63
CA ARG A 370 -1.94 3.42 -10.50
C ARG A 370 -2.12 2.05 -9.88
N PHE A 371 -1.92 1.91 -8.57
CA PHE A 371 -2.21 0.67 -7.86
C PHE A 371 -3.71 0.33 -7.97
N CYS A 372 -4.57 1.27 -7.65
CA CYS A 372 -6.02 1.06 -7.74
C CYS A 372 -6.46 0.66 -9.16
N ASP A 373 -5.92 1.33 -10.19
CA ASP A 373 -6.21 1.01 -11.59
C ASP A 373 -5.75 -0.39 -11.98
N SER A 374 -4.57 -0.81 -11.53
CA SER A 374 -4.02 -2.15 -11.82
C SER A 374 -4.85 -3.29 -11.20
N PHE A 375 -5.58 -3.00 -10.11
CA PHE A 375 -6.31 -4.00 -9.33
C PHE A 375 -7.82 -3.73 -9.23
N ASN A 376 -8.40 -3.13 -10.26
CA ASN A 376 -9.84 -2.94 -10.42
C ASN A 376 -10.53 -2.24 -9.23
N ILE A 377 -9.82 -1.36 -8.51
CA ILE A 377 -10.35 -0.63 -7.37
C ILE A 377 -10.86 0.74 -7.83
N PRO A 378 -12.17 1.01 -7.78
CA PRO A 378 -12.73 2.30 -8.16
C PRO A 378 -12.16 3.45 -7.31
N LEU A 379 -12.09 4.66 -7.86
CA LEU A 379 -11.50 5.83 -7.23
C LEU A 379 -12.54 6.88 -6.86
N LEU A 380 -12.58 7.25 -5.59
CA LEU A 380 -13.26 8.43 -5.06
C LEU A 380 -12.24 9.54 -4.83
N VAL A 381 -12.43 10.67 -5.50
CA VAL A 381 -11.59 11.85 -5.33
C VAL A 381 -12.37 12.93 -4.58
N LEU A 382 -11.81 13.45 -3.48
CA LEU A 382 -12.36 14.59 -2.75
C LEU A 382 -11.42 15.78 -2.93
N GLU A 383 -11.92 16.82 -3.57
CA GLU A 383 -11.10 17.94 -4.00
C GLU A 383 -11.34 19.19 -3.17
N ASP A 384 -10.26 19.68 -2.52
CA ASP A 384 -10.14 21.02 -1.97
C ASP A 384 -8.70 21.47 -2.15
N VAL A 385 -8.37 22.00 -3.34
CA VAL A 385 -7.00 22.30 -3.76
C VAL A 385 -6.86 23.75 -4.24
N PRO A 386 -6.01 24.56 -3.58
CA PRO A 386 -5.77 25.97 -4.02
C PRO A 386 -4.74 26.08 -5.16
N GLY A 387 -4.06 24.99 -5.52
CA GLY A 387 -3.05 24.99 -6.57
C GLY A 387 -1.88 24.06 -6.30
N PHE A 388 -0.84 24.17 -7.14
CA PHE A 388 0.47 23.61 -6.86
C PHE A 388 1.30 24.53 -5.95
N LEU A 389 2.13 23.94 -5.09
CA LEU A 389 3.00 24.72 -4.18
C LEU A 389 4.07 25.48 -4.99
N PRO A 390 4.09 26.83 -4.93
CA PRO A 390 5.12 27.61 -5.61
C PRO A 390 6.42 27.66 -4.81
N GLY A 391 7.51 28.01 -5.45
CA GLY A 391 8.78 28.29 -4.80
C GLY A 391 9.97 27.59 -5.46
N THR A 392 11.17 28.14 -5.24
CA THR A 392 12.41 27.63 -5.86
C THR A 392 12.71 26.19 -5.46
N ASP A 393 12.40 25.81 -4.21
CA ASP A 393 12.56 24.42 -3.75
C ASP A 393 11.73 23.45 -4.59
N GLN A 394 10.47 23.76 -4.83
CA GLN A 394 9.58 22.92 -5.64
C GLN A 394 9.99 22.91 -7.12
N GLU A 395 10.28 24.07 -7.69
CA GLU A 395 10.68 24.21 -9.11
C GLU A 395 11.98 23.44 -9.40
N TRP A 396 13.00 23.64 -8.57
CA TRP A 396 14.32 23.02 -8.78
C TRP A 396 14.34 21.53 -8.48
N ASN A 397 13.51 21.06 -7.57
CA ASN A 397 13.37 19.63 -7.26
C ASN A 397 12.33 18.91 -8.13
N GLY A 398 11.75 19.58 -9.14
CA GLY A 398 11.01 18.96 -10.23
C GLY A 398 9.52 18.83 -10.01
N ILE A 399 8.85 19.83 -9.41
CA ILE A 399 7.39 19.84 -9.25
C ILE A 399 6.65 19.63 -10.58
N ILE A 400 7.15 20.20 -11.70
CA ILE A 400 6.54 20.05 -13.02
C ILE A 400 6.50 18.57 -13.42
N THR A 401 7.62 17.87 -13.33
CA THR A 401 7.72 16.44 -13.69
C THR A 401 6.91 15.55 -12.72
N ASN A 402 6.97 15.83 -11.43
CA ASN A 402 6.29 15.03 -10.43
C ASN A 402 4.78 15.31 -10.41
N GLY A 403 4.35 16.56 -10.60
CA GLY A 403 2.95 16.90 -10.80
C GLY A 403 2.36 16.26 -12.04
N ALA A 404 3.14 16.18 -13.13
CA ALA A 404 2.72 15.47 -14.35
C ALA A 404 2.49 13.96 -14.13
N LYS A 405 3.15 13.33 -13.15
CA LYS A 405 2.89 11.91 -12.81
C LYS A 405 1.47 11.69 -12.30
N LEU A 406 0.95 12.60 -11.47
CA LEU A 406 -0.43 12.51 -10.97
C LEU A 406 -1.44 12.74 -12.08
N LEU A 407 -1.20 13.75 -12.92
CA LEU A 407 -2.03 13.99 -14.12
C LEU A 407 -2.05 12.78 -15.05
N TYR A 408 -0.88 12.17 -15.27
CA TYR A 408 -0.75 10.97 -16.10
C TYR A 408 -1.52 9.79 -15.49
N ALA A 409 -1.35 9.54 -14.19
CA ALA A 409 -2.00 8.43 -13.50
C ALA A 409 -3.54 8.52 -13.61
N PHE A 410 -4.12 9.67 -13.34
CA PHE A 410 -5.57 9.86 -13.50
C PHE A 410 -6.02 9.77 -14.95
N SER A 411 -5.27 10.34 -15.90
CA SER A 411 -5.64 10.29 -17.32
C SER A 411 -5.59 8.88 -17.92
N GLU A 412 -4.70 8.03 -17.40
CA GLU A 412 -4.52 6.65 -17.84
C GLU A 412 -5.52 5.69 -17.19
N ALA A 413 -5.95 5.97 -15.97
CA ALA A 413 -6.76 5.05 -15.17
C ALA A 413 -8.09 4.69 -15.86
N THR A 414 -8.38 3.39 -15.89
CA THR A 414 -9.53 2.78 -16.57
C THR A 414 -10.67 2.42 -15.62
N VAL A 415 -10.40 2.31 -14.32
CA VAL A 415 -11.42 2.04 -13.29
C VAL A 415 -12.45 3.18 -13.20
N PRO A 416 -13.63 2.95 -12.61
CA PRO A 416 -14.58 4.03 -12.29
C PRO A 416 -13.91 5.12 -11.45
N ARG A 417 -14.04 6.39 -11.85
CA ARG A 417 -13.43 7.55 -11.20
C ARG A 417 -14.45 8.65 -11.00
N ILE A 418 -14.74 8.96 -9.75
CA ILE A 418 -15.73 9.98 -9.38
C ILE A 418 -15.06 11.03 -8.50
N THR A 419 -15.30 12.31 -8.81
CA THR A 419 -14.79 13.45 -8.04
C THR A 419 -15.95 14.18 -7.35
N VAL A 420 -15.73 14.58 -6.11
CA VAL A 420 -16.57 15.52 -5.38
C VAL A 420 -15.72 16.72 -5.01
N ILE A 421 -16.05 17.89 -5.55
CA ILE A 421 -15.38 19.15 -5.23
C ILE A 421 -16.08 19.73 -4.01
N THR A 422 -15.39 19.70 -2.87
CA THR A 422 -15.96 20.13 -1.58
C THR A 422 -15.85 21.64 -1.36
N ARG A 423 -14.75 22.26 -1.86
CA ARG A 423 -14.53 23.70 -1.71
C ARG A 423 -13.64 24.23 -2.84
N LYS A 424 -12.33 24.40 -2.66
CA LYS A 424 -11.44 25.02 -3.67
C LYS A 424 -11.06 24.02 -4.76
N ALA A 425 -11.06 24.50 -5.99
CA ALA A 425 -10.57 23.78 -7.17
C ALA A 425 -9.94 24.78 -8.14
N TYR A 426 -8.65 25.13 -7.91
CA TYR A 426 -8.03 26.24 -8.60
C TYR A 426 -6.93 25.81 -9.57
N GLY A 427 -6.93 26.47 -10.73
CA GLY A 427 -5.86 26.43 -11.74
C GLY A 427 -5.60 25.03 -12.29
N GLY A 428 -4.30 24.73 -12.51
CA GLY A 428 -3.88 23.43 -13.01
C GLY A 428 -4.15 22.28 -12.05
N ALA A 429 -4.21 22.53 -10.74
CA ALA A 429 -4.48 21.51 -9.74
C ALA A 429 -5.92 20.97 -9.86
N TYR A 430 -6.91 21.83 -10.15
CA TYR A 430 -8.27 21.39 -10.54
C TYR A 430 -8.22 20.35 -11.66
N CYS A 431 -7.45 20.63 -12.71
CA CYS A 431 -7.35 19.67 -13.82
C CYS A 431 -6.77 18.34 -13.38
N VAL A 432 -5.71 18.39 -12.56
CA VAL A 432 -4.94 17.19 -12.14
C VAL A 432 -5.73 16.32 -11.19
N MET A 433 -6.55 16.89 -10.30
CA MET A 433 -7.36 16.16 -9.32
C MET A 433 -8.60 15.50 -9.93
N ASN A 434 -8.41 14.79 -11.04
CA ASN A 434 -9.43 14.01 -11.73
C ASN A 434 -10.62 14.85 -12.23
N SER A 435 -10.33 15.94 -12.96
CA SER A 435 -11.38 16.71 -13.61
C SER A 435 -12.09 15.93 -14.73
N LYS A 436 -13.28 16.38 -15.11
CA LYS A 436 -14.06 15.82 -16.24
C LYS A 436 -13.24 15.77 -17.53
N GLN A 437 -12.42 16.80 -17.78
CA GLN A 437 -11.66 16.96 -19.01
C GLN A 437 -10.52 15.96 -19.17
N ILE A 438 -9.99 15.41 -18.07
CA ILE A 438 -8.98 14.33 -18.13
C ILE A 438 -9.61 12.93 -18.03
N GLY A 439 -10.94 12.85 -18.18
CA GLY A 439 -11.67 11.59 -18.31
C GLY A 439 -12.28 11.05 -17.02
N ALA A 440 -12.51 11.86 -15.99
CA ALA A 440 -13.37 11.46 -14.88
C ALA A 440 -14.76 11.07 -15.39
N ASP A 441 -15.34 10.03 -14.81
CA ASP A 441 -16.64 9.53 -15.23
C ASP A 441 -17.77 10.46 -14.76
N MET A 442 -17.71 10.87 -13.48
CA MET A 442 -18.64 11.83 -12.89
C MET A 442 -17.92 12.81 -11.97
N ASN A 443 -18.36 14.07 -12.01
CA ASN A 443 -17.88 15.13 -11.15
C ASN A 443 -19.08 15.81 -10.48
N PHE A 444 -19.11 15.74 -9.15
CA PHE A 444 -20.05 16.46 -8.31
C PHE A 444 -19.39 17.67 -7.65
N ALA A 445 -20.15 18.67 -7.31
CA ALA A 445 -19.66 19.79 -6.52
C ALA A 445 -20.64 20.11 -5.38
N TRP A 446 -20.12 20.52 -4.23
CA TRP A 446 -20.95 21.09 -3.18
C TRP A 446 -21.25 22.56 -3.49
N PRO A 447 -22.31 23.15 -2.92
CA PRO A 447 -22.61 24.58 -3.12
C PRO A 447 -21.47 25.52 -2.67
N THR A 448 -20.61 25.06 -1.76
CA THR A 448 -19.40 25.75 -1.28
C THR A 448 -18.22 25.69 -2.24
N ALA A 449 -18.35 24.97 -3.37
CA ALA A 449 -17.25 24.79 -4.30
C ALA A 449 -16.90 26.09 -5.06
N GLU A 450 -15.61 26.38 -5.12
CA GLU A 450 -15.04 27.50 -5.86
C GLU A 450 -14.15 26.97 -6.99
N ILE A 451 -14.69 26.97 -8.22
CA ILE A 451 -13.98 26.43 -9.39
C ILE A 451 -13.49 27.58 -10.26
N ALA A 452 -12.20 27.91 -10.22
CA ALA A 452 -11.66 29.09 -10.88
C ALA A 452 -10.19 28.89 -11.32
N VAL A 453 -9.69 29.82 -12.14
CA VAL A 453 -8.28 29.83 -12.56
C VAL A 453 -7.35 30.13 -11.37
N MET A 454 -7.81 30.98 -10.45
CA MET A 454 -7.12 31.31 -9.19
C MET A 454 -8.10 31.90 -8.19
N GLY A 455 -7.71 32.00 -6.94
CA GLY A 455 -8.53 32.61 -5.89
C GLY A 455 -8.94 34.05 -6.24
N ALA A 456 -10.14 34.45 -5.82
CA ALA A 456 -10.78 35.70 -6.21
C ALA A 456 -9.95 36.95 -5.94
N LYS A 457 -9.25 37.01 -4.81
CA LYS A 457 -8.37 38.14 -4.46
C LYS A 457 -7.25 38.34 -5.48
N GLY A 458 -6.51 37.27 -5.80
CA GLY A 458 -5.41 37.34 -6.77
C GLY A 458 -5.89 37.71 -8.18
N ALA A 459 -7.04 37.16 -8.58
CA ALA A 459 -7.68 37.49 -9.85
C ALA A 459 -8.08 38.98 -9.92
N ALA A 460 -8.70 39.50 -8.85
CA ALA A 460 -9.10 40.91 -8.74
C ALA A 460 -7.90 41.84 -8.82
N GLU A 461 -6.81 41.54 -8.13
CA GLU A 461 -5.56 42.31 -8.16
C GLU A 461 -4.94 42.41 -9.59
N ILE A 462 -5.11 41.36 -10.40
CA ILE A 462 -4.60 41.33 -11.78
C ILE A 462 -5.57 42.07 -12.73
N ILE A 463 -6.83 41.67 -12.75
CA ILE A 463 -7.82 42.15 -13.71
C ILE A 463 -8.15 43.62 -13.49
N PHE A 464 -8.38 44.02 -12.23
CA PHE A 464 -8.81 45.37 -11.84
C PHE A 464 -7.65 46.24 -11.33
N ARG A 465 -6.43 45.90 -11.68
CA ARG A 465 -5.22 46.58 -11.20
C ARG A 465 -5.25 48.11 -11.38
N LYS A 466 -5.83 48.58 -12.50
CA LYS A 466 -5.93 50.01 -12.80
C LYS A 466 -6.94 50.70 -11.88
N ASP A 467 -8.09 50.09 -11.69
CA ASP A 467 -9.18 50.64 -10.89
C ASP A 467 -8.78 50.69 -9.40
N ILE A 468 -8.14 49.62 -8.91
CA ILE A 468 -7.64 49.55 -7.53
C ILE A 468 -6.53 50.62 -7.29
N LYS A 469 -5.64 50.83 -8.26
CA LYS A 469 -4.60 51.88 -8.14
C LYS A 469 -5.17 53.28 -8.15
N ALA A 470 -6.24 53.54 -8.88
CA ALA A 470 -6.89 54.85 -9.01
C ALA A 470 -7.83 55.19 -7.83
N ALA A 471 -8.23 54.21 -7.04
CA ALA A 471 -9.14 54.42 -5.92
C ALA A 471 -8.47 55.14 -4.75
N GLU A 472 -9.22 56.00 -4.06
CA GLU A 472 -8.79 56.66 -2.80
C GLU A 472 -8.58 55.62 -1.70
N ASP A 473 -9.54 54.71 -1.52
CA ASP A 473 -9.43 53.54 -0.64
C ASP A 473 -9.19 52.28 -1.47
N LYS A 474 -7.92 51.88 -1.58
CA LYS A 474 -7.48 50.71 -2.35
C LYS A 474 -7.96 49.42 -1.73
N ALA A 475 -8.06 49.34 -0.40
CA ALA A 475 -8.47 48.13 0.29
C ALA A 475 -9.97 47.87 0.10
N ALA A 476 -10.81 48.89 0.27
CA ALA A 476 -12.24 48.80 -0.02
C ALA A 476 -12.52 48.46 -1.49
N LYS A 477 -11.77 49.06 -2.43
CA LYS A 477 -11.92 48.78 -3.86
C LYS A 477 -11.48 47.36 -4.22
N LEU A 478 -10.42 46.84 -3.60
CA LEU A 478 -10.01 45.45 -3.77
C LEU A 478 -11.10 44.49 -3.27
N ALA A 479 -11.65 44.72 -2.08
CA ALA A 479 -12.71 43.89 -1.51
C ALA A 479 -13.98 43.88 -2.39
N GLU A 480 -14.38 45.06 -2.94
CA GLU A 480 -15.48 45.16 -3.92
C GLU A 480 -15.22 44.30 -5.16
N LYS A 481 -14.02 44.38 -5.73
CA LYS A 481 -13.66 43.65 -6.94
C LYS A 481 -13.41 42.14 -6.70
N GLU A 482 -12.97 41.78 -5.52
CA GLU A 482 -12.90 40.39 -5.06
C GLU A 482 -14.30 39.76 -5.01
N ALA A 483 -15.27 40.44 -4.38
CA ALA A 483 -16.65 40.00 -4.34
C ALA A 483 -17.26 39.87 -5.75
N GLU A 484 -17.06 40.88 -6.62
CA GLU A 484 -17.52 40.87 -8.03
C GLU A 484 -16.95 39.66 -8.78
N TYR A 485 -15.67 39.34 -8.62
CA TYR A 485 -15.06 38.19 -9.26
C TYR A 485 -15.56 36.87 -8.69
N SER A 486 -15.73 36.80 -7.36
CA SER A 486 -16.23 35.61 -6.67
C SER A 486 -17.64 35.26 -7.17
N ASP A 487 -18.55 36.21 -7.20
CA ASP A 487 -19.91 36.01 -7.70
C ASP A 487 -19.94 35.58 -9.17
N ALA A 488 -19.04 36.14 -9.97
CA ALA A 488 -18.99 35.83 -11.39
C ALA A 488 -18.37 34.48 -11.72
N PHE A 489 -17.34 34.03 -10.99
CA PHE A 489 -16.50 32.91 -11.42
C PHE A 489 -16.21 31.87 -10.34
N ALA A 490 -16.10 32.25 -9.05
CA ALA A 490 -15.71 31.32 -7.99
C ALA A 490 -16.95 30.61 -7.40
N ASN A 491 -17.68 29.89 -8.24
CA ASN A 491 -18.85 29.12 -7.84
C ASN A 491 -19.01 27.87 -8.74
N PRO A 492 -19.73 26.82 -8.30
CA PRO A 492 -19.86 25.58 -9.06
C PRO A 492 -20.76 25.72 -10.30
N TYR A 493 -21.66 26.70 -10.33
CA TYR A 493 -22.69 26.82 -11.39
C TYR A 493 -22.09 27.18 -12.73
N ARG A 494 -21.00 27.95 -12.78
CA ARG A 494 -20.29 28.25 -14.04
C ARG A 494 -19.70 26.99 -14.68
N ALA A 495 -19.17 26.09 -13.87
CA ALA A 495 -18.67 24.80 -14.35
C ALA A 495 -19.83 23.87 -14.75
N ALA A 496 -20.92 23.85 -14.00
CA ALA A 496 -22.12 23.08 -14.30
C ALA A 496 -22.77 23.49 -15.63
N TYR A 497 -22.89 24.78 -15.91
CA TYR A 497 -23.39 25.28 -17.23
C TYR A 497 -22.59 24.81 -18.43
N ARG A 498 -21.34 24.43 -18.23
CA ARG A 498 -20.47 23.93 -19.28
C ARG A 498 -20.40 22.40 -19.31
N GLY A 499 -21.08 21.71 -18.39
CA GLY A 499 -21.03 20.26 -18.26
C GLY A 499 -19.72 19.74 -17.66
N TYR A 500 -18.97 20.61 -16.95
CA TYR A 500 -17.74 20.21 -16.26
C TYR A 500 -18.03 19.60 -14.88
N VAL A 501 -19.19 19.92 -14.32
CA VAL A 501 -19.79 19.31 -13.13
C VAL A 501 -21.13 18.72 -13.55
N ASP A 502 -21.37 17.46 -13.21
CA ASP A 502 -22.58 16.74 -13.59
C ASP A 502 -23.78 17.14 -12.72
N ASP A 503 -23.54 17.43 -11.44
CA ASP A 503 -24.58 17.89 -10.51
C ASP A 503 -23.97 18.71 -9.36
N VAL A 504 -24.71 19.70 -8.85
CA VAL A 504 -24.39 20.42 -7.63
C VAL A 504 -25.25 19.82 -6.52
N ILE A 505 -24.64 19.08 -5.62
CA ILE A 505 -25.29 18.25 -4.62
C ILE A 505 -25.10 18.80 -3.21
N LEU A 506 -26.07 18.61 -2.33
CA LEU A 506 -25.89 18.95 -0.92
C LEU A 506 -24.90 17.99 -0.25
N PRO A 507 -24.09 18.44 0.72
CA PRO A 507 -23.13 17.60 1.40
C PRO A 507 -23.73 16.28 1.94
N GLU A 508 -24.91 16.36 2.55
CA GLU A 508 -25.62 15.21 3.10
C GLU A 508 -26.08 14.17 2.08
N GLU A 509 -26.24 14.56 0.82
CA GLU A 509 -26.64 13.65 -0.30
C GLU A 509 -25.46 12.89 -0.89
N THR A 510 -24.23 13.26 -0.54
CA THR A 510 -23.00 12.80 -1.21
C THR A 510 -22.90 11.29 -1.23
N ARG A 511 -23.12 10.61 -0.09
CA ARG A 511 -23.01 9.15 -0.02
C ARG A 511 -24.03 8.46 -0.93
N ASP A 512 -25.29 8.86 -0.92
CA ASP A 512 -26.34 8.28 -1.76
C ASP A 512 -26.01 8.44 -3.26
N LYS A 513 -25.59 9.64 -3.66
CA LYS A 513 -25.19 9.93 -5.04
C LYS A 513 -23.99 9.09 -5.48
N LEU A 514 -22.98 8.93 -4.61
CA LEU A 514 -21.79 8.12 -4.91
C LEU A 514 -22.12 6.64 -5.06
N ILE A 515 -22.94 6.06 -4.18
CA ILE A 515 -23.37 4.66 -4.28
C ILE A 515 -24.07 4.41 -5.63
N LYS A 516 -24.99 5.28 -6.01
CA LYS A 516 -25.70 5.18 -7.29
C LYS A 516 -24.78 5.34 -8.49
N ALA A 517 -23.84 6.29 -8.43
CA ALA A 517 -22.89 6.55 -9.50
C ALA A 517 -21.88 5.40 -9.69
N PHE A 518 -21.31 4.86 -8.61
CA PHE A 518 -20.43 3.69 -8.71
C PHE A 518 -21.19 2.44 -9.18
N SER A 519 -22.44 2.24 -8.75
CA SER A 519 -23.26 1.14 -9.24
C SER A 519 -23.55 1.24 -10.74
N MET A 520 -23.83 2.44 -11.26
CA MET A 520 -23.99 2.67 -12.70
C MET A 520 -22.71 2.34 -13.48
N LEU A 521 -21.54 2.59 -12.90
CA LEU A 521 -20.23 2.39 -13.53
C LEU A 521 -19.65 0.98 -13.32
N GLU A 522 -20.34 0.09 -12.64
CA GLU A 522 -19.84 -1.25 -12.28
C GLU A 522 -19.32 -2.05 -13.47
N ASN A 523 -19.97 -1.91 -14.64
CA ASN A 523 -19.57 -2.60 -15.87
C ASN A 523 -18.70 -1.73 -16.79
N LYS A 524 -18.07 -0.67 -16.27
CA LYS A 524 -17.20 0.18 -17.08
C LYS A 524 -16.03 -0.62 -17.65
N ALA A 525 -15.85 -0.57 -18.96
CA ALA A 525 -14.73 -1.19 -19.67
C ALA A 525 -14.08 -0.19 -20.61
N VAL A 526 -12.81 0.09 -20.41
CA VAL A 526 -12.00 0.99 -21.23
C VAL A 526 -10.81 0.24 -21.81
N LYS A 527 -10.62 0.28 -23.12
CA LYS A 527 -9.44 -0.27 -23.77
C LYS A 527 -8.49 0.86 -24.13
N LEU A 528 -7.35 0.90 -23.46
CA LEU A 528 -6.27 1.81 -23.83
C LEU A 528 -5.35 1.17 -24.87
N PRO A 529 -4.71 1.96 -25.76
CA PRO A 529 -3.66 1.47 -26.62
C PRO A 529 -2.48 0.98 -25.77
N LYS A 530 -1.81 -0.09 -26.22
CA LYS A 530 -0.55 -0.54 -25.60
C LYS A 530 0.46 0.60 -25.67
N LYS A 531 1.05 0.94 -24.54
CA LYS A 531 2.10 1.96 -24.40
C LYS A 531 3.47 1.32 -24.25
#